data_0a6e2698f48592cac114e48ca8556b18
#
_entry.id   0a6e2698f48592cac114e48ca8556b18
#
_cell.length_a   1.000
_cell.length_b   1.000
_cell.length_c   1.000
_cell.angle_alpha   90.00
_cell.angle_beta   90.00
_cell.angle_gamma   90.00
#
_symmetry.space_group_name_H-M   'P 1'
#
loop_
_entity.id
_entity.type
_entity.pdbx_description
1 polymer ?
#
loop_
_entity_poly.entity_id
_entity_poly.type
_entity_poly.pdbx_seq_one_letter_code
_entity_poly.pdbx_strand_id
1 'polypeptide(L)'
;MKRSLLGLALVLGLLAAVPLVAHHSFSAEFDNQKPVVLKGWVTKIDWTNPHVWIYFNVKDPKNGQMTKWGFEMGPPHLLQGSGWTNKSLKVGDEIEVGGFLAKNGSNRMSVNNQVGVKFAATGQPVGRGGAALNNATQ
;
A
#
# COMPACT_ATOMS: atom_id res chain seq x y z
N MET A 1 -24.85 27.97 -40.34
CA MET A 1 -23.69 28.24 -39.44
C MET A 1 -24.01 28.09 -37.97
N LYS A 2 -25.12 28.58 -37.42
CA LYS A 2 -25.45 28.47 -35.97
C LYS A 2 -25.63 27.05 -35.44
N ARG A 3 -26.10 26.10 -36.25
CA ARG A 3 -26.33 24.69 -35.87
C ARG A 3 -25.01 23.89 -35.72
N SER A 4 -23.96 24.25 -36.47
CA SER A 4 -22.65 23.59 -36.41
C SER A 4 -21.84 23.97 -35.14
N LEU A 5 -22.07 25.20 -34.66
CA LEU A 5 -21.39 25.66 -33.42
C LEU A 5 -21.95 25.00 -32.16
N LEU A 6 -23.28 24.72 -32.14
CA LEU A 6 -23.90 24.00 -31.03
C LEU A 6 -23.43 22.54 -30.97
N GLY A 7 -23.27 21.88 -32.12
CA GLY A 7 -22.74 20.49 -32.17
C GLY A 7 -21.32 20.40 -31.70
N LEU A 8 -20.47 21.37 -32.05
CA LEU A 8 -19.08 21.40 -31.64
C LEU A 8 -18.93 21.66 -30.14
N ALA A 9 -19.76 22.55 -29.58
CA ALA A 9 -19.76 22.82 -28.14
C ALA A 9 -20.22 21.60 -27.31
N LEU A 10 -21.17 20.81 -27.83
CA LEU A 10 -21.62 19.57 -27.15
C LEU A 10 -20.53 18.49 -27.13
N VAL A 11 -19.79 18.34 -28.24
CA VAL A 11 -18.69 17.36 -28.34
C VAL A 11 -17.50 17.75 -27.45
N LEU A 12 -17.16 19.05 -27.37
CA LEU A 12 -16.12 19.52 -26.45
C LEU A 12 -16.53 19.36 -24.97
N GLY A 13 -17.80 19.51 -24.65
CA GLY A 13 -18.31 19.30 -23.30
C GLY A 13 -18.26 17.83 -22.83
N LEU A 14 -18.46 16.88 -23.75
CA LEU A 14 -18.35 15.45 -23.43
C LEU A 14 -16.89 14.97 -23.23
N LEU A 15 -15.92 15.63 -23.87
CA LEU A 15 -14.50 15.30 -23.71
C LEU A 15 -13.91 15.78 -22.38
N ALA A 16 -14.58 16.71 -21.69
CA ALA A 16 -14.14 17.21 -20.38
C ALA A 16 -14.57 16.31 -19.20
N ALA A 17 -15.37 15.27 -19.43
CA ALA A 17 -15.81 14.32 -18.42
C ALA A 17 -14.89 13.08 -18.35
N VAL A 18 -13.57 13.26 -18.47
CA VAL A 18 -12.63 12.20 -18.09
C VAL A 18 -12.72 12.09 -16.57
N PRO A 19 -13.11 10.94 -15.99
CA PRO A 19 -13.00 10.79 -14.55
C PRO A 19 -11.53 11.01 -14.18
N LEU A 20 -11.25 12.10 -13.49
CA LEU A 20 -10.02 12.24 -12.73
C LEU A 20 -10.04 11.09 -11.73
N VAL A 21 -9.41 9.98 -12.09
CA VAL A 21 -9.06 8.96 -11.12
C VAL A 21 -8.12 9.68 -10.15
N ALA A 22 -8.69 10.18 -9.07
CA ALA A 22 -7.94 10.78 -8.00
C ALA A 22 -7.02 9.68 -7.49
N HIS A 23 -5.73 9.77 -7.84
CA HIS A 23 -4.70 9.09 -7.10
C HIS A 23 -4.82 9.63 -5.69
N HIS A 24 -5.45 8.85 -4.81
CA HIS A 24 -5.49 9.19 -3.40
C HIS A 24 -4.05 9.38 -2.96
N SER A 25 -3.69 10.62 -2.63
CA SER A 25 -2.34 10.89 -2.18
C SER A 25 -2.12 10.14 -0.86
N PHE A 26 -0.92 9.61 -0.65
CA PHE A 26 -0.52 8.98 0.62
C PHE A 26 -1.00 9.78 1.83
N SER A 27 -0.79 11.09 1.81
CA SER A 27 -1.19 12.02 2.87
C SER A 27 -2.71 12.15 3.08
N ALA A 28 -3.53 11.75 2.12
CA ALA A 28 -4.98 11.70 2.28
C ALA A 28 -5.42 10.47 3.08
N GLU A 29 -4.76 9.34 2.91
CA GLU A 29 -5.15 8.05 3.50
C GLU A 29 -4.40 7.71 4.78
N PHE A 30 -3.10 8.04 4.89
CA PHE A 30 -2.25 7.65 5.99
C PHE A 30 -1.73 8.83 6.82
N ASP A 31 -1.54 8.60 8.11
CA ASP A 31 -1.11 9.61 9.07
C ASP A 31 0.39 9.44 9.38
N ASN A 32 1.23 10.27 8.75
CA ASN A 32 2.68 10.24 8.97
C ASN A 32 3.11 10.64 10.40
N GLN A 33 2.19 11.15 11.21
CA GLN A 33 2.40 11.47 12.62
C GLN A 33 2.11 10.28 13.55
N LYS A 34 1.61 9.18 12.99
CA LYS A 34 1.30 7.95 13.74
C LYS A 34 2.10 6.76 13.19
N PRO A 35 3.43 6.76 13.36
CA PRO A 35 4.23 5.60 13.01
C PRO A 35 3.89 4.44 13.95
N VAL A 36 3.88 3.24 13.40
CA VAL A 36 3.64 2.00 14.14
C VAL A 36 4.55 0.90 13.63
N VAL A 37 4.93 -0.01 14.52
CA VAL A 37 5.59 -1.27 14.17
C VAL A 37 4.69 -2.39 14.64
N LEU A 38 4.29 -3.26 13.73
CA LEU A 38 3.44 -4.42 14.02
C LEU A 38 4.17 -5.70 13.68
N LYS A 39 3.96 -6.72 14.51
CA LYS A 39 4.49 -8.07 14.30
C LYS A 39 3.34 -9.05 14.12
N GLY A 40 3.45 -9.93 13.12
CA GLY A 40 2.39 -10.90 12.85
C GLY A 40 2.73 -11.87 11.73
N TRP A 41 1.76 -12.70 11.38
CA TRP A 41 1.91 -13.79 10.42
C TRP A 41 1.16 -13.48 9.13
N VAL A 42 1.86 -13.58 7.99
CA VAL A 42 1.28 -13.37 6.66
C VAL A 42 0.14 -14.36 6.41
N THR A 43 -0.99 -13.83 5.96
CA THR A 43 -2.20 -14.63 5.65
C THR A 43 -2.58 -14.59 4.19
N LYS A 44 -2.23 -13.51 3.46
CA LYS A 44 -2.54 -13.34 2.04
C LYS A 44 -1.58 -12.35 1.41
N ILE A 45 -1.28 -12.54 0.14
CA ILE A 45 -0.48 -11.63 -0.68
C ILE A 45 -1.24 -11.36 -1.97
N ASP A 46 -1.61 -10.11 -2.20
CA ASP A 46 -2.21 -9.63 -3.45
C ASP A 46 -1.13 -8.89 -4.24
N TRP A 47 -0.47 -9.61 -5.15
CA TRP A 47 0.58 -9.07 -6.00
C TRP A 47 0.00 -8.56 -7.31
N THR A 48 -0.67 -7.40 -7.27
CA THR A 48 -1.42 -6.84 -8.40
C THR A 48 -1.20 -5.33 -8.55
N ASN A 49 -1.51 -4.79 -9.73
CA ASN A 49 -1.62 -3.35 -9.94
C ASN A 49 -2.96 -2.83 -9.39
N PRO A 50 -3.05 -1.57 -8.95
CA PRO A 50 -1.99 -0.56 -8.93
C PRO A 50 -1.01 -0.71 -7.77
N HIS A 51 -1.39 -1.38 -6.70
CA HIS A 51 -0.55 -1.54 -5.50
C HIS A 51 -0.57 -2.99 -5.02
N VAL A 52 0.58 -3.43 -4.48
CA VAL A 52 0.68 -4.72 -3.79
C VAL A 52 0.11 -4.56 -2.38
N TRP A 53 -0.72 -5.52 -1.98
CA TRP A 53 -1.26 -5.61 -0.63
C TRP A 53 -0.80 -6.89 0.03
N ILE A 54 -0.35 -6.78 1.28
CA ILE A 54 -0.02 -7.94 2.11
C ILE A 54 -0.87 -7.89 3.36
N TYR A 55 -1.56 -9.00 3.63
CA TYR A 55 -2.43 -9.17 4.79
C TYR A 55 -1.76 -10.08 5.80
N PHE A 56 -1.89 -9.76 7.07
CA PHE A 56 -1.27 -10.50 8.16
C PHE A 56 -2.10 -10.41 9.43
N ASN A 57 -1.97 -11.41 10.28
CA ASN A 57 -2.63 -11.43 11.59
C ASN A 57 -1.67 -10.98 12.67
N VAL A 58 -2.09 -9.99 13.44
CA VAL A 58 -1.37 -9.45 14.60
C VAL A 58 -2.01 -9.99 15.87
N LYS A 59 -1.20 -10.54 16.78
CA LYS A 59 -1.66 -10.99 18.08
C LYS A 59 -1.62 -9.83 19.07
N ASP A 60 -2.76 -9.51 19.69
CA ASP A 60 -2.81 -8.54 20.76
C ASP A 60 -2.07 -9.10 22.00
N PRO A 61 -1.03 -8.41 22.50
CA PRO A 61 -0.27 -8.89 23.63
C PRO A 61 -1.06 -8.94 24.96
N LYS A 62 -2.17 -8.18 25.05
CA LYS A 62 -2.97 -8.09 26.28
C LYS A 62 -3.95 -9.24 26.45
N ASN A 63 -4.59 -9.66 25.37
CA ASN A 63 -5.69 -10.64 25.41
C ASN A 63 -5.46 -11.84 24.49
N GLY A 64 -4.39 -11.85 23.69
CA GLY A 64 -4.08 -12.93 22.76
C GLY A 64 -4.96 -13.02 21.52
N GLN A 65 -5.89 -12.08 21.33
CA GLN A 65 -6.75 -12.05 20.15
C GLN A 65 -5.96 -11.73 18.88
N MET A 66 -6.36 -12.41 17.79
CA MET A 66 -5.78 -12.17 16.48
C MET A 66 -6.60 -11.12 15.73
N THR A 67 -5.94 -10.06 15.30
CA THR A 67 -6.55 -8.98 14.52
C THR A 67 -5.95 -8.99 13.10
N LYS A 68 -6.84 -8.94 12.11
CA LYS A 68 -6.42 -8.84 10.70
C LYS A 68 -5.95 -7.43 10.39
N TRP A 69 -4.77 -7.35 9.78
CA TRP A 69 -4.16 -6.13 9.30
C TRP A 69 -3.81 -6.26 7.83
N GLY A 70 -3.69 -5.12 7.15
CA GLY A 70 -3.16 -5.05 5.78
C GLY A 70 -2.19 -3.91 5.64
N PHE A 71 -1.12 -4.11 4.89
CA PHE A 71 -0.24 -3.02 4.51
C PHE A 71 -0.13 -2.89 2.99
N GLU A 72 -0.11 -1.65 2.57
CA GLU A 72 0.01 -1.23 1.19
C GLU A 72 1.46 -0.95 0.85
N MET A 73 1.84 -1.39 -0.33
CA MET A 73 3.14 -1.13 -0.94
C MET A 73 2.95 -0.55 -2.34
N GLY A 74 4.03 -0.17 -2.98
CA GLY A 74 3.99 0.30 -4.36
C GLY A 74 3.57 -0.75 -5.39
N PRO A 75 3.48 -0.36 -6.67
CA PRO A 75 3.14 -1.27 -7.75
C PRO A 75 4.24 -2.32 -7.97
N PRO A 76 3.87 -3.52 -8.48
CA PRO A 76 4.79 -4.64 -8.66
C PRO A 76 6.09 -4.30 -9.38
N HIS A 77 6.03 -3.52 -10.45
CA HIS A 77 7.21 -3.19 -11.26
C HIS A 77 8.26 -2.34 -10.50
N LEU A 78 7.82 -1.43 -9.60
CA LEU A 78 8.73 -0.65 -8.78
C LEU A 78 9.32 -1.49 -7.63
N LEU A 79 8.51 -2.37 -7.04
CA LEU A 79 8.96 -3.28 -6.00
C LEU A 79 10.02 -4.25 -6.50
N GLN A 80 9.90 -4.74 -7.74
CA GLN A 80 10.91 -5.59 -8.38
C GLN A 80 12.28 -4.90 -8.46
N GLY A 81 12.30 -3.61 -8.76
CA GLY A 81 13.52 -2.80 -8.73
C GLY A 81 14.21 -2.77 -7.36
N SER A 82 13.44 -2.96 -6.29
CA SER A 82 13.92 -3.03 -4.90
C SER A 82 14.21 -4.45 -4.42
N GLY A 83 14.19 -5.43 -5.32
CA GLY A 83 14.44 -6.84 -5.00
C GLY A 83 13.26 -7.59 -4.40
N TRP A 84 12.05 -7.01 -4.43
CA TRP A 84 10.82 -7.70 -4.07
C TRP A 84 10.28 -8.49 -5.26
N THR A 85 9.70 -9.63 -4.96
CA THR A 85 8.98 -10.48 -5.93
C THR A 85 7.73 -11.02 -5.29
N ASN A 86 6.84 -11.61 -6.06
CA ASN A 86 5.67 -12.34 -5.55
C ASN A 86 6.03 -13.58 -4.70
N LYS A 87 7.32 -13.92 -4.60
CA LYS A 87 7.88 -15.02 -3.80
C LYS A 87 8.69 -14.53 -2.59
N SER A 88 8.82 -13.23 -2.40
CA SER A 88 9.62 -12.66 -1.29
C SER A 88 9.04 -12.97 0.08
N LEU A 89 7.73 -13.12 0.16
CA LEU A 89 7.00 -13.61 1.33
C LEU A 89 6.08 -14.76 0.93
N LYS A 90 5.71 -15.57 1.90
CA LYS A 90 4.72 -16.64 1.76
C LYS A 90 3.77 -16.62 2.96
N VAL A 91 2.59 -17.18 2.79
CA VAL A 91 1.62 -17.37 3.88
C VAL A 91 2.29 -18.18 5.01
N GLY A 92 2.13 -17.71 6.25
CA GLY A 92 2.75 -18.29 7.44
C GLY A 92 4.07 -17.65 7.85
N ASP A 93 4.71 -16.83 7.01
CA ASP A 93 5.91 -16.09 7.43
C ASP A 93 5.57 -15.13 8.57
N GLU A 94 6.38 -15.14 9.62
CA GLU A 94 6.31 -14.16 10.70
C GLU A 94 7.15 -12.94 10.32
N ILE A 95 6.50 -11.79 10.29
CA ILE A 95 7.10 -10.52 9.85
C ILE A 95 6.94 -9.42 10.88
N GLU A 96 7.85 -8.46 10.85
CA GLU A 96 7.74 -7.18 11.50
C GLU A 96 7.63 -6.09 10.42
N VAL A 97 6.61 -5.24 10.53
CA VAL A 97 6.30 -4.21 9.55
C VAL A 97 6.25 -2.86 10.23
N GLY A 98 7.06 -1.92 9.76
CA GLY A 98 6.96 -0.52 10.14
C GLY A 98 6.15 0.28 9.13
N GLY A 99 5.25 1.13 9.61
CA GLY A 99 4.38 1.90 8.73
C GLY A 99 3.65 3.03 9.41
N PHE A 100 2.72 3.62 8.68
CA PHE A 100 1.84 4.70 9.12
C PHE A 100 0.40 4.23 9.09
N LEU A 101 -0.34 4.51 10.16
CA LEU A 101 -1.74 4.09 10.29
C LEU A 101 -2.67 4.82 9.32
N ALA A 102 -3.71 4.14 8.90
CA ALA A 102 -4.80 4.76 8.14
C ALA A 102 -5.54 5.77 9.01
N LYS A 103 -5.82 6.95 8.44
CA LYS A 103 -6.53 8.06 9.12
C LYS A 103 -7.95 7.71 9.50
N ASN A 104 -8.59 6.82 8.75
CA ASN A 104 -9.97 6.38 8.99
C ASN A 104 -10.13 5.38 10.14
N GLY A 105 -9.03 5.02 10.84
CA GLY A 105 -9.04 4.09 11.96
C GLY A 105 -9.15 2.61 11.58
N SER A 106 -9.12 2.27 10.28
CA SER A 106 -9.10 0.87 9.85
C SER A 106 -7.74 0.23 10.16
N ASN A 107 -7.72 -1.12 10.24
CA ASN A 107 -6.49 -1.91 10.45
C ASN A 107 -5.67 -1.99 9.15
N ARG A 108 -5.32 -0.84 8.62
CA ARG A 108 -4.51 -0.66 7.41
C ARG A 108 -3.34 0.26 7.71
N MET A 109 -2.23 -0.01 7.06
CA MET A 109 -1.05 0.82 7.16
C MET A 109 -0.34 0.90 5.81
N SER A 110 0.43 1.95 5.61
CA SER A 110 1.39 2.04 4.51
C SER A 110 2.79 1.84 5.06
N VAL A 111 3.62 1.10 4.33
CA VAL A 111 4.97 0.76 4.81
C VAL A 111 5.84 2.01 4.91
N ASN A 112 6.58 2.13 6.01
CA ASN A 112 7.58 3.16 6.23
C ASN A 112 8.94 2.69 5.72
N ASN A 113 9.63 3.52 4.93
CA ASN A 113 10.94 3.20 4.38
C ASN A 113 12.05 3.00 5.42
N GLN A 114 11.93 3.62 6.58
CA GLN A 114 12.98 3.54 7.62
C GLN A 114 13.00 2.16 8.30
N VAL A 115 11.82 1.59 8.55
CA VAL A 115 11.69 0.27 9.19
C VAL A 115 11.48 -0.82 8.14
N GLY A 116 10.61 -0.57 7.16
CA GLY A 116 10.30 -1.52 6.10
C GLY A 116 9.60 -2.78 6.60
N VAL A 117 9.86 -3.88 5.93
CA VAL A 117 9.37 -5.21 6.28
C VAL A 117 10.57 -6.12 6.54
N LYS A 118 10.55 -6.85 7.66
CA LYS A 118 11.61 -7.77 8.07
C LYS A 118 11.00 -9.12 8.45
N PHE A 119 11.79 -10.19 8.27
CA PHE A 119 11.48 -11.47 8.89
C PHE A 119 11.69 -11.37 10.40
N ALA A 120 10.66 -11.68 11.19
CA ALA A 120 10.71 -11.48 12.64
C ALA A 120 11.75 -12.37 13.33
N ALA A 121 11.99 -13.58 12.81
CA ALA A 121 12.93 -14.53 13.38
C ALA A 121 14.40 -14.12 13.21
N THR A 122 14.74 -13.44 12.11
CA THR A 122 16.13 -13.14 11.75
C THR A 122 16.46 -11.65 11.80
N GLY A 123 15.44 -10.79 11.76
CA GLY A 123 15.60 -9.34 11.59
C GLY A 123 16.04 -8.94 10.17
N GLN A 124 16.19 -9.89 9.26
CA GLN A 124 16.61 -9.65 7.89
C GLN A 124 15.52 -8.90 7.11
N PRO A 125 15.86 -7.83 6.39
CA PRO A 125 14.88 -7.13 5.58
C PRO A 125 14.37 -8.02 4.45
N VAL A 126 13.09 -7.86 4.10
CA VAL A 126 12.51 -8.45 2.90
C VAL A 126 12.84 -7.52 1.73
N GLY A 127 13.39 -8.07 0.66
CA GLY A 127 13.93 -7.26 -0.44
C GLY A 127 15.26 -6.59 -0.08
N ARG A 128 15.64 -5.53 -0.80
CA ARG A 128 16.92 -4.81 -0.61
C ARG A 128 16.87 -3.73 0.49
N GLY A 129 15.85 -3.72 1.34
CA GLY A 129 15.67 -2.68 2.35
C GLY A 129 14.76 -1.52 1.92
N GLY A 130 14.40 -0.68 2.89
CA GLY A 130 13.26 0.23 2.85
C GLY A 130 13.24 1.37 1.83
N ALA A 131 14.34 1.67 1.15
CA ALA A 131 14.47 2.91 0.36
C ALA A 131 13.56 3.01 -0.88
N ALA A 132 13.01 1.91 -1.37
CA ALA A 132 12.24 1.90 -2.61
C ALA A 132 10.74 1.62 -2.41
N LEU A 133 10.28 1.43 -1.19
CA LEU A 133 8.90 1.03 -0.94
C LEU A 133 7.89 2.17 -1.10
N ASN A 134 8.32 3.43 -0.93
CA ASN A 134 7.43 4.61 -0.94
C ASN A 134 7.58 5.53 -2.17
N ASN A 135 8.55 5.33 -3.06
CA ASN A 135 8.65 6.15 -4.27
C ASN A 135 7.49 5.91 -5.26
N ALA A 136 6.56 5.06 -4.90
CA ALA A 136 5.41 4.69 -5.70
C ALA A 136 4.13 5.49 -5.37
N THR A 137 4.19 6.40 -4.41
CA THR A 137 3.01 7.14 -3.91
C THR A 137 3.11 8.66 -4.09
N GLN A 138 4.04 9.15 -4.89
CA GLN A 138 4.09 10.57 -5.33
C GLN A 138 3.53 10.74 -6.71
#